data_c0630b1eda5d21c74c11134ad830e501
#
_entry.id   c0630b1eda5d21c74c11134ad830e501
#
_cell.length_a   1.000
_cell.length_b   1.000
_cell.length_c   1.000
_cell.angle_alpha   90.00
_cell.angle_beta   90.00
_cell.angle_gamma   90.00
#
_symmetry.space_group_name_H-M   'P 1'
#
loop_
_entity.id
_entity.type
_entity.pdbx_description
1 polymer ?
#
loop_
_entity_poly.entity_id
_entity_poly.type
_entity_poly.pdbx_seq_one_letter_code
_entity_poly.pdbx_strand_id
1 'polypeptide(L)'
;FVREYRVCRRKLDNFFSDGEMRRLRWVAVSFLMTALIGLTAAAWLVSGLGMPYLFAFTGVYMVFYTFFGMKYINYPAEFGRIAPVIADDVPEPLAAGENIRTALDEWIAAKGYVRPGLSLESLAREVGCNRSYLSRYVNSELGLNFKSWIRALRIAESQRLLLEHPGASALEVGEMVGIHGRSTFFAQFSEVTGMSPGEYRRRYAGGDPIAPSQE
;
A
#
# COMPACT_ATOMS: atom_id res chain seq x y z
N PHE A 1 2.88 16.05 -14.87
CA PHE A 1 1.96 15.48 -13.90
C PHE A 1 1.95 13.94 -13.93
N VAL A 2 1.62 13.27 -15.07
CA VAL A 2 1.50 11.80 -15.17
C VAL A 2 2.83 11.10 -14.79
N ARG A 3 3.96 11.63 -15.21
CA ARG A 3 5.30 11.10 -14.88
C ARG A 3 5.58 11.24 -13.38
N GLU A 4 5.37 12.42 -12.83
CA GLU A 4 5.56 12.70 -11.40
C GLU A 4 4.61 11.89 -10.52
N TYR A 5 3.34 11.77 -10.95
CA TYR A 5 2.35 10.93 -10.27
C TYR A 5 2.79 9.45 -10.22
N ARG A 6 3.34 8.92 -11.34
CA ARG A 6 3.83 7.53 -11.39
C ARG A 6 5.05 7.33 -10.49
N VAL A 7 5.97 8.29 -10.45
CA VAL A 7 7.16 8.24 -9.57
C VAL A 7 6.72 8.30 -8.11
N CYS A 8 5.85 9.24 -7.76
CA CYS A 8 5.29 9.36 -6.42
C CYS A 8 4.53 8.08 -6.01
N ARG A 9 3.74 7.51 -6.92
CA ARG A 9 3.02 6.26 -6.69
C ARG A 9 3.97 5.09 -6.41
N ARG A 10 5.06 4.94 -7.16
CA ARG A 10 6.05 3.87 -6.92
C ARG A 10 6.75 4.04 -5.57
N LYS A 11 7.13 5.28 -5.21
CA LYS A 11 7.72 5.58 -3.90
C LYS A 11 6.76 5.22 -2.75
N LEU A 12 5.48 5.53 -2.89
CA LEU A 12 4.45 5.22 -1.89
C LEU A 12 4.10 3.73 -1.83
N ASP A 13 4.08 3.01 -2.95
CA ASP A 13 3.89 1.55 -2.98
C ASP A 13 5.00 0.81 -2.21
N ASN A 14 6.23 1.36 -2.23
CA ASN A 14 7.35 0.82 -1.44
C ASN A 14 7.28 1.18 0.04
N PHE A 15 6.47 2.18 0.40
CA PHE A 15 6.45 2.73 1.75
C PHE A 15 5.39 2.08 2.67
N PHE A 16 4.20 1.81 2.14
CA PHE A 16 3.09 1.27 2.92
C PHE A 16 2.76 -0.18 2.52
N SER A 17 2.65 -1.07 3.52
CA SER A 17 2.26 -2.48 3.32
C SER A 17 0.76 -2.66 3.07
N ASP A 18 -0.07 -1.75 3.59
CA ASP A 18 -1.54 -1.89 3.60
C ASP A 18 -2.20 -0.93 2.63
N GLY A 19 -2.24 -1.13 1.38
CA GLY A 19 -3.15 -0.47 0.41
C GLY A 19 -3.59 1.00 0.62
N GLU A 20 -2.89 1.78 1.47
CA GLU A 20 -3.18 3.19 1.77
C GLU A 20 -3.13 4.11 0.54
N MET A 21 -2.64 3.57 -0.57
CA MET A 21 -2.69 4.19 -1.89
C MET A 21 -4.11 4.62 -2.30
N ARG A 22 -5.14 3.98 -1.71
CA ARG A 22 -6.53 4.37 -1.95
C ARG A 22 -6.82 5.80 -1.51
N ARG A 23 -6.07 6.29 -0.49
CA ARG A 23 -6.19 7.66 0.04
C ARG A 23 -5.68 8.74 -0.93
N LEU A 24 -4.78 8.41 -1.86
CA LEU A 24 -4.25 9.36 -2.84
C LEU A 24 -4.99 9.35 -4.20
N ARG A 25 -5.92 8.42 -4.41
CA ARG A 25 -6.71 8.37 -5.65
C ARG A 25 -7.52 9.65 -5.90
N TRP A 26 -7.93 10.33 -4.82
CA TRP A 26 -8.66 11.59 -4.94
C TRP A 26 -7.85 12.70 -5.66
N VAL A 27 -6.52 12.70 -5.52
CA VAL A 27 -5.64 13.67 -6.20
C VAL A 27 -5.71 13.48 -7.72
N ALA A 28 -5.60 12.23 -8.20
CA ALA A 28 -5.70 11.93 -9.62
C ALA A 28 -7.10 12.22 -10.16
N VAL A 29 -8.14 11.88 -9.40
CA VAL A 29 -9.54 12.17 -9.76
C VAL A 29 -9.77 13.68 -9.82
N SER A 30 -9.29 14.44 -8.84
CA SER A 30 -9.41 15.90 -8.82
C SER A 30 -8.73 16.56 -10.02
N PHE A 31 -7.54 16.09 -10.41
CA PHE A 31 -6.84 16.59 -11.59
C PHE A 31 -7.62 16.32 -12.87
N LEU A 32 -8.15 15.08 -13.03
CA LEU A 32 -8.95 14.69 -14.18
C LEU A 32 -10.24 15.53 -14.27
N MET A 33 -10.91 15.73 -13.14
CA MET A 33 -12.13 16.55 -13.06
C MET A 33 -11.86 18.02 -13.40
N THR A 34 -10.75 18.58 -12.93
CA THR A 34 -10.34 19.94 -13.28
C THR A 34 -10.09 20.09 -14.78
N ALA A 35 -9.41 19.11 -15.40
CA ALA A 35 -9.20 19.11 -16.84
C ALA A 35 -10.54 19.00 -17.62
N LEU A 36 -11.47 18.17 -17.15
CA LEU A 36 -12.79 18.02 -17.75
C LEU A 36 -13.60 19.33 -17.65
N ILE A 37 -13.59 20.00 -16.51
CA ILE A 37 -14.22 21.29 -16.31
C ILE A 37 -13.63 22.34 -17.27
N GLY A 38 -12.31 22.36 -17.45
CA GLY A 38 -11.66 23.25 -18.43
C GLY A 38 -12.10 22.98 -19.88
N LEU A 39 -12.21 21.70 -20.25
CA LEU A 39 -12.69 21.31 -21.60
C LEU A 39 -14.16 21.71 -21.83
N THR A 40 -15.03 21.53 -20.85
CA THR A 40 -16.43 21.91 -20.94
C THR A 40 -16.61 23.43 -21.02
N ALA A 41 -15.78 24.20 -20.29
CA ALA A 41 -15.74 25.66 -20.40
C ALA A 41 -15.29 26.11 -21.80
N ALA A 42 -14.25 25.51 -22.37
CA ALA A 42 -13.78 25.80 -23.72
C ALA A 42 -14.83 25.45 -24.78
N ALA A 43 -15.51 24.29 -24.66
CA ALA A 43 -16.59 23.89 -25.54
C ALA A 43 -17.76 24.87 -25.51
N TRP A 44 -18.11 25.41 -24.36
CA TRP A 44 -19.15 26.46 -24.24
C TRP A 44 -18.76 27.72 -25.00
N LEU A 45 -17.52 28.18 -24.86
CA LEU A 45 -17.01 29.38 -25.55
C LEU A 45 -17.11 29.26 -27.07
N VAL A 46 -16.85 28.07 -27.62
CA VAL A 46 -16.87 27.80 -29.06
C VAL A 46 -18.30 27.56 -29.58
N SER A 47 -19.16 26.90 -28.79
CA SER A 47 -20.48 26.44 -29.24
C SER A 47 -21.59 27.45 -29.11
N GLY A 48 -21.38 28.57 -28.41
CA GLY A 48 -22.41 29.58 -28.16
C GLY A 48 -23.63 29.06 -27.40
N LEU A 49 -23.47 28.02 -26.58
CA LEU A 49 -24.53 27.42 -25.76
C LEU A 49 -25.17 28.47 -24.83
N GLY A 50 -26.49 28.45 -24.73
CA GLY A 50 -27.28 29.46 -24.02
C GLY A 50 -27.13 29.44 -22.50
N MET A 51 -27.82 30.38 -21.83
CA MET A 51 -27.79 30.58 -20.39
C MET A 51 -28.06 29.33 -19.53
N PRO A 52 -28.96 28.38 -19.90
CA PRO A 52 -29.18 27.17 -19.10
C PRO A 52 -27.93 26.33 -18.91
N TYR A 53 -27.08 26.24 -19.94
CA TYR A 53 -25.79 25.54 -19.82
C TYR A 53 -24.85 26.22 -18.82
N LEU A 54 -24.80 27.56 -18.85
CA LEU A 54 -23.97 28.34 -17.93
C LEU A 54 -24.35 28.10 -16.46
N PHE A 55 -25.65 28.07 -16.13
CA PHE A 55 -26.11 27.76 -14.78
C PHE A 55 -25.77 26.34 -14.34
N ALA A 56 -26.00 25.34 -15.20
CA ALA A 56 -25.65 23.95 -14.93
C ALA A 56 -24.13 23.78 -14.71
N PHE A 57 -23.32 24.37 -15.59
CA PHE A 57 -21.86 24.38 -15.48
C PHE A 57 -21.39 25.02 -14.17
N THR A 58 -21.92 26.20 -13.80
CA THR A 58 -21.57 26.89 -12.57
C THR A 58 -21.93 26.07 -11.34
N GLY A 59 -23.07 25.38 -11.36
CA GLY A 59 -23.49 24.47 -10.27
C GLY A 59 -22.49 23.31 -10.08
N VAL A 60 -22.12 22.62 -11.15
CA VAL A 60 -21.13 21.52 -11.11
C VAL A 60 -19.77 22.03 -10.64
N TYR A 61 -19.33 23.19 -11.14
CA TYR A 61 -18.10 23.84 -10.73
C TYR A 61 -18.08 24.13 -9.22
N MET A 62 -19.13 24.73 -8.68
CA MET A 62 -19.26 25.05 -7.25
C MET A 62 -19.19 23.81 -6.37
N VAL A 63 -19.93 22.75 -6.72
CA VAL A 63 -19.92 21.48 -5.98
C VAL A 63 -18.52 20.85 -5.99
N PHE A 64 -17.89 20.81 -7.16
CA PHE A 64 -16.55 20.24 -7.32
C PHE A 64 -15.52 20.98 -6.46
N TYR A 65 -15.46 22.34 -6.57
CA TYR A 65 -14.45 23.10 -5.83
C TYR A 65 -14.71 23.16 -4.32
N THR A 66 -15.96 23.06 -3.88
CA THR A 66 -16.27 22.90 -2.46
C THR A 66 -15.74 21.57 -1.92
N PHE A 67 -16.01 20.48 -2.64
CA PHE A 67 -15.49 19.15 -2.27
C PHE A 67 -13.96 19.11 -2.30
N PHE A 68 -13.35 19.66 -3.35
CA PHE A 68 -11.90 19.74 -3.50
C PHE A 68 -11.27 20.57 -2.39
N GLY A 69 -11.86 21.72 -2.06
CA GLY A 69 -11.38 22.60 -0.98
C GLY A 69 -11.39 21.91 0.38
N MET A 70 -12.47 21.18 0.71
CA MET A 70 -12.53 20.40 1.94
C MET A 70 -11.44 19.32 1.99
N LYS A 71 -11.19 18.62 0.89
CA LYS A 71 -10.11 17.64 0.81
C LYS A 71 -8.72 18.26 0.89
N TYR A 72 -8.54 19.42 0.26
CA TYR A 72 -7.27 20.14 0.28
C TYR A 72 -6.92 20.70 1.67
N ILE A 73 -7.89 21.20 2.43
CA ILE A 73 -7.69 21.70 3.80
C ILE A 73 -7.26 20.56 4.74
N ASN A 74 -7.78 19.34 4.53
CA ASN A 74 -7.42 18.17 5.32
C ASN A 74 -6.11 17.49 4.85
N TYR A 75 -5.57 17.89 3.69
CA TYR A 75 -4.36 17.32 3.10
C TYR A 75 -3.09 17.46 3.97
N PRO A 76 -2.82 18.58 4.65
CA PRO A 76 -1.64 18.72 5.50
C PRO A 76 -1.56 17.68 6.61
N ALA A 77 -2.70 17.26 7.17
CA ALA A 77 -2.73 16.22 8.19
C ALA A 77 -2.34 14.83 7.63
N GLU A 78 -2.67 14.58 6.36
CA GLU A 78 -2.27 13.35 5.65
C GLU A 78 -0.84 13.48 5.10
N PHE A 79 -0.47 14.67 4.59
CA PHE A 79 0.85 14.95 4.01
C PHE A 79 1.96 14.96 5.06
N GLY A 80 1.70 15.40 6.27
CA GLY A 80 2.67 15.36 7.37
C GLY A 80 3.18 13.96 7.70
N ARG A 81 2.41 12.92 7.32
CA ARG A 81 2.82 11.52 7.42
C ARG A 81 3.62 11.04 6.21
N ILE A 82 3.51 11.72 5.08
CA ILE A 82 4.08 11.34 3.77
C ILE A 82 5.32 12.18 3.42
N ALA A 83 5.38 13.43 3.89
CA ALA A 83 6.47 14.36 3.58
C ALA A 83 7.86 13.83 3.95
N PRO A 84 8.08 13.13 5.09
CA PRO A 84 9.36 12.51 5.40
C PRO A 84 9.82 11.48 4.36
N VAL A 85 8.84 10.84 3.69
CA VAL A 85 9.07 9.80 2.67
C VAL A 85 9.74 10.36 1.42
N ILE A 86 9.46 11.61 1.09
CA ILE A 86 9.90 12.26 -0.15
C ILE A 86 11.23 12.99 0.04
N ALA A 87 11.56 13.37 1.29
CA ALA A 87 12.66 14.27 1.61
C ALA A 87 14.01 13.60 1.90
N ASP A 88 14.06 12.29 2.21
CA ASP A 88 15.29 11.65 2.68
C ASP A 88 16.02 10.86 1.58
N ASP A 89 16.97 11.51 0.94
CA ASP A 89 18.04 10.89 0.12
C ASP A 89 19.43 11.16 0.72
N VAL A 90 19.62 10.95 2.03
CA VAL A 90 20.96 11.03 2.63
C VAL A 90 21.54 9.62 2.80
N PRO A 91 22.71 9.31 2.22
CA PRO A 91 23.34 8.00 2.37
C PRO A 91 23.95 7.85 3.78
N GLU A 92 23.62 6.79 4.49
CA GLU A 92 24.29 6.39 5.73
C GLU A 92 25.36 5.30 5.48
N PRO A 93 26.42 5.19 6.30
CA PRO A 93 27.57 4.32 6.06
C PRO A 93 27.24 2.84 6.18
N LEU A 94 27.89 2.01 5.37
CA LEU A 94 27.79 0.56 5.20
C LEU A 94 28.09 -0.30 6.45
N ALA A 95 28.51 0.29 7.58
CA ALA A 95 28.88 -0.44 8.79
C ALA A 95 27.70 -1.00 9.62
N ALA A 96 26.45 -0.71 9.21
CA ALA A 96 25.24 -1.14 9.94
C ALA A 96 24.64 -2.48 9.44
N GLY A 97 25.25 -3.12 8.44
CA GLY A 97 24.64 -4.26 7.73
C GLY A 97 24.37 -5.50 8.60
N GLU A 98 25.31 -5.90 9.45
CA GLU A 98 25.12 -7.05 10.34
C GLU A 98 24.12 -6.76 11.47
N ASN A 99 24.12 -5.55 12.01
CA ASN A 99 23.21 -5.16 13.07
C ASN A 99 21.75 -5.10 12.58
N ILE A 100 21.49 -4.65 11.34
CA ILE A 100 20.13 -4.57 10.82
C ILE A 100 19.56 -5.95 10.52
N ARG A 101 20.39 -6.88 10.03
CA ARG A 101 19.95 -8.26 9.75
C ARG A 101 19.45 -8.93 11.04
N THR A 102 20.26 -8.88 12.08
CA THR A 102 19.90 -9.43 13.40
C THR A 102 18.63 -8.80 13.96
N ALA A 103 18.53 -7.46 13.92
CA ALA A 103 17.34 -6.76 14.38
C ALA A 103 16.07 -7.09 13.57
N LEU A 104 16.21 -7.31 12.25
CA LEU A 104 15.10 -7.74 11.39
C LEU A 104 14.72 -9.20 11.68
N ASP A 105 15.68 -10.08 11.91
CA ASP A 105 15.42 -11.48 12.25
C ASP A 105 14.69 -11.59 13.60
N GLU A 106 15.10 -10.81 14.59
CA GLU A 106 14.40 -10.69 15.88
C GLU A 106 12.99 -10.14 15.72
N TRP A 107 12.82 -9.10 14.90
CA TRP A 107 11.52 -8.50 14.62
C TRP A 107 10.59 -9.48 13.88
N ILE A 108 11.10 -10.27 12.94
CA ILE A 108 10.36 -11.33 12.26
C ILE A 108 9.97 -12.42 13.25
N ALA A 109 10.90 -12.86 14.11
CA ALA A 109 10.62 -13.86 15.14
C ALA A 109 9.53 -13.40 16.12
N ALA A 110 9.51 -12.11 16.47
CA ALA A 110 8.45 -11.49 17.26
C ALA A 110 7.14 -11.25 16.49
N LYS A 111 7.05 -11.67 15.22
CA LYS A 111 5.88 -11.50 14.33
C LYS A 111 5.43 -10.06 14.18
N GLY A 112 6.36 -9.11 14.18
CA GLY A 112 6.08 -7.69 14.03
C GLY A 112 5.29 -7.35 12.75
N TYR A 113 5.38 -8.20 11.73
CA TYR A 113 4.71 -8.04 10.44
C TYR A 113 3.18 -8.22 10.47
N VAL A 114 2.61 -8.85 11.50
CA VAL A 114 1.14 -9.04 11.57
C VAL A 114 0.40 -7.78 12.01
N ARG A 115 1.10 -6.78 12.54
CA ARG A 115 0.47 -5.53 13.01
C ARG A 115 -0.14 -4.75 11.84
N PRO A 116 -1.38 -4.21 11.99
CA PRO A 116 -1.99 -3.37 10.98
C PRO A 116 -1.26 -2.02 10.86
N GLY A 117 -1.35 -1.40 9.67
CA GLY A 117 -0.79 -0.06 9.43
C GLY A 117 0.75 0.01 9.44
N LEU A 118 1.44 -1.13 9.29
CA LEU A 118 2.89 -1.18 9.26
C LEU A 118 3.45 -0.38 8.08
N SER A 119 4.38 0.51 8.36
CA SER A 119 5.10 1.30 7.37
C SER A 119 6.61 1.06 7.46
N LEU A 120 7.30 1.33 6.35
CA LEU A 120 8.76 1.25 6.30
C LEU A 120 9.41 2.16 7.35
N GLU A 121 8.80 3.33 7.62
CA GLU A 121 9.29 4.27 8.64
C GLU A 121 9.11 3.74 10.05
N SER A 122 7.94 3.14 10.36
CA SER A 122 7.70 2.56 11.69
C SER A 122 8.66 1.40 11.96
N LEU A 123 8.90 0.55 10.95
CA LEU A 123 9.87 -0.54 11.07
C LEU A 123 11.30 -0.03 11.20
N ALA A 124 11.72 0.95 10.39
CA ALA A 124 13.06 1.53 10.48
C ALA A 124 13.35 2.10 11.88
N ARG A 125 12.35 2.74 12.50
CA ARG A 125 12.45 3.24 13.87
C ARG A 125 12.58 2.11 14.90
N GLU A 126 11.86 1.00 14.71
CA GLU A 126 11.90 -0.15 15.62
C GLU A 126 13.23 -0.88 15.55
N VAL A 127 13.79 -1.08 14.36
CA VAL A 127 15.08 -1.74 14.17
C VAL A 127 16.27 -0.79 14.33
N GLY A 128 16.00 0.49 14.68
CA GLY A 128 17.05 1.47 15.00
C GLY A 128 17.87 1.93 13.79
N CYS A 129 17.27 1.95 12.59
CA CYS A 129 17.96 2.37 11.39
C CYS A 129 17.22 3.48 10.63
N ASN A 130 17.90 4.06 9.65
CA ASN A 130 17.32 5.03 8.74
C ASN A 130 16.41 4.32 7.71
N ARG A 131 15.27 4.95 7.39
CA ARG A 131 14.29 4.46 6.42
C ARG A 131 14.89 4.17 5.05
N SER A 132 15.73 5.08 4.55
CA SER A 132 16.36 4.91 3.21
C SER A 132 17.30 3.72 3.18
N TYR A 133 17.99 3.47 4.30
CA TYR A 133 18.84 2.31 4.47
C TYR A 133 18.02 1.01 4.48
N LEU A 134 16.95 0.95 5.29
CA LEU A 134 16.05 -0.20 5.32
C LEU A 134 15.42 -0.48 3.95
N SER A 135 14.98 0.57 3.24
CA SER A 135 14.43 0.44 1.88
C SER A 135 15.44 -0.18 0.93
N ARG A 136 16.68 0.28 0.98
CA ARG A 136 17.77 -0.24 0.15
C ARG A 136 18.08 -1.69 0.50
N TYR A 137 18.18 -1.99 1.78
CA TYR A 137 18.42 -3.35 2.27
C TYR A 137 17.35 -4.33 1.76
N VAL A 138 16.06 -4.03 1.94
CA VAL A 138 14.96 -4.86 1.47
C VAL A 138 14.98 -5.03 -0.05
N ASN A 139 15.28 -3.98 -0.80
CA ASN A 139 15.33 -4.04 -2.26
C ASN A 139 16.57 -4.78 -2.79
N SER A 140 17.75 -4.57 -2.19
CA SER A 140 19.00 -5.14 -2.70
C SER A 140 19.27 -6.55 -2.20
N GLU A 141 19.04 -6.82 -0.91
CA GLU A 141 19.33 -8.11 -0.29
C GLU A 141 18.18 -9.12 -0.44
N LEU A 142 16.91 -8.64 -0.36
CA LEU A 142 15.75 -9.52 -0.47
C LEU A 142 15.14 -9.52 -1.89
N GLY A 143 15.58 -8.63 -2.78
CA GLY A 143 15.05 -8.52 -4.14
C GLY A 143 13.59 -8.09 -4.23
N LEU A 144 13.01 -7.63 -3.12
CA LEU A 144 11.60 -7.30 -2.97
C LEU A 144 11.40 -5.84 -2.55
N ASN A 145 10.28 -5.25 -2.93
CA ASN A 145 9.89 -4.00 -2.27
C ASN A 145 9.27 -4.31 -0.89
N PHE A 146 9.26 -3.33 0.01
CA PHE A 146 8.77 -3.47 1.38
C PHE A 146 7.37 -4.10 1.46
N LYS A 147 6.43 -3.66 0.60
CA LYS A 147 5.07 -4.17 0.57
C LYS A 147 5.00 -5.64 0.19
N SER A 148 5.77 -6.04 -0.82
CA SER A 148 5.83 -7.44 -1.28
C SER A 148 6.49 -8.33 -0.23
N TRP A 149 7.52 -7.83 0.44
CA TRP A 149 8.18 -8.54 1.54
C TRP A 149 7.24 -8.78 2.72
N ILE A 150 6.57 -7.73 3.23
CA ILE A 150 5.59 -7.89 4.33
C ILE A 150 4.44 -8.81 3.93
N ARG A 151 3.95 -8.68 2.69
CA ARG A 151 2.92 -9.59 2.16
C ARG A 151 3.38 -11.04 2.18
N ALA A 152 4.60 -11.33 1.73
CA ALA A 152 5.15 -12.68 1.75
C ALA A 152 5.21 -13.26 3.16
N LEU A 153 5.68 -12.49 4.14
CA LEU A 153 5.72 -12.89 5.56
C LEU A 153 4.31 -13.19 6.10
N ARG A 154 3.33 -12.32 5.82
CA ARG A 154 1.94 -12.52 6.24
C ARG A 154 1.30 -13.73 5.61
N ILE A 155 1.55 -13.98 4.33
CA ILE A 155 1.03 -15.17 3.64
C ILE A 155 1.69 -16.44 4.18
N ALA A 156 2.99 -16.45 4.41
CA ALA A 156 3.67 -17.59 5.03
C ALA A 156 3.10 -17.93 6.42
N GLU A 157 2.87 -16.92 7.25
CA GLU A 157 2.23 -17.10 8.55
C GLU A 157 0.78 -17.59 8.41
N SER A 158 0.02 -17.07 7.44
CA SER A 158 -1.35 -17.52 7.20
C SER A 158 -1.43 -18.98 6.74
N GLN A 159 -0.45 -19.46 5.97
CA GLN A 159 -0.34 -20.87 5.60
C GLN A 159 -0.21 -21.76 6.85
N ARG A 160 0.67 -21.38 7.78
CA ARG A 160 0.84 -22.07 9.06
C ARG A 160 -0.45 -22.08 9.89
N LEU A 161 -1.07 -20.90 10.08
CA LEU A 161 -2.30 -20.76 10.87
C LEU A 161 -3.49 -21.51 10.27
N LEU A 162 -3.59 -21.57 8.93
CA LEU A 162 -4.64 -22.35 8.25
C LEU A 162 -4.58 -23.86 8.59
N LEU A 163 -3.40 -24.39 8.83
CA LEU A 163 -3.20 -25.79 9.18
C LEU A 163 -3.31 -26.03 10.68
N GLU A 164 -2.77 -25.14 11.50
CA GLU A 164 -2.81 -25.27 12.97
C GLU A 164 -4.21 -25.01 13.56
N HIS A 165 -5.03 -24.18 12.89
CA HIS A 165 -6.37 -23.83 13.34
C HIS A 165 -7.44 -24.26 12.33
N PRO A 166 -7.75 -25.57 12.21
CA PRO A 166 -8.70 -26.06 11.20
C PRO A 166 -10.12 -25.53 11.40
N GLY A 167 -10.48 -25.11 12.63
CA GLY A 167 -11.77 -24.50 12.95
C GLY A 167 -11.87 -23.01 12.60
N ALA A 168 -10.75 -22.32 12.41
CA ALA A 168 -10.79 -20.89 12.04
C ALA A 168 -11.17 -20.73 10.58
N SER A 169 -12.03 -19.74 10.28
CA SER A 169 -12.33 -19.37 8.91
C SER A 169 -11.13 -18.72 8.22
N ALA A 170 -11.10 -18.76 6.89
CA ALA A 170 -10.03 -18.09 6.14
C ALA A 170 -10.02 -16.56 6.38
N LEU A 171 -11.18 -15.96 6.68
CA LEU A 171 -11.27 -14.54 7.02
C LEU A 171 -10.59 -14.26 8.36
N GLU A 172 -10.90 -15.04 9.39
CA GLU A 172 -10.26 -14.92 10.71
C GLU A 172 -8.75 -15.06 10.62
N VAL A 173 -8.23 -16.04 9.85
CA VAL A 173 -6.80 -16.17 9.60
C VAL A 173 -6.23 -14.93 8.90
N GLY A 174 -6.93 -14.35 7.93
CA GLY A 174 -6.54 -13.10 7.29
C GLY A 174 -6.40 -11.95 8.29
N GLU A 175 -7.37 -11.79 9.19
CA GLU A 175 -7.33 -10.78 10.25
C GLU A 175 -6.16 -11.02 11.24
N MET A 176 -5.91 -12.28 11.62
CA MET A 176 -4.79 -12.65 12.52
C MET A 176 -3.43 -12.26 11.95
N VAL A 177 -3.26 -12.30 10.63
CA VAL A 177 -2.01 -11.91 9.97
C VAL A 177 -2.00 -10.45 9.51
N GLY A 178 -3.00 -9.65 9.88
CA GLY A 178 -3.08 -8.22 9.56
C GLY A 178 -3.49 -7.91 8.12
N ILE A 179 -4.17 -8.85 7.42
CA ILE A 179 -4.74 -8.63 6.09
C ILE A 179 -6.25 -8.48 6.22
N HIS A 180 -6.72 -7.23 6.22
CA HIS A 180 -8.14 -6.93 6.41
C HIS A 180 -8.94 -7.07 5.12
N GLY A 181 -10.11 -7.70 5.24
CA GLY A 181 -11.07 -7.89 4.17
C GLY A 181 -10.84 -9.17 3.35
N ARG A 182 -11.92 -9.96 3.22
CA ARG A 182 -11.93 -11.28 2.57
C ARG A 182 -11.36 -11.25 1.15
N SER A 183 -11.81 -10.33 0.31
CA SER A 183 -11.36 -10.23 -1.08
C SER A 183 -9.86 -9.93 -1.19
N THR A 184 -9.34 -9.06 -0.30
CA THR A 184 -7.93 -8.71 -0.25
C THR A 184 -7.07 -9.91 0.15
N PHE A 185 -7.47 -10.60 1.21
CA PHE A 185 -6.76 -11.79 1.69
C PHE A 185 -6.75 -12.90 0.64
N PHE A 186 -7.90 -13.25 0.07
CA PHE A 186 -8.01 -14.30 -0.94
C PHE A 186 -7.17 -13.98 -2.17
N ALA A 187 -7.20 -12.73 -2.67
CA ALA A 187 -6.40 -12.31 -3.83
C ALA A 187 -4.90 -12.42 -3.54
N GLN A 188 -4.43 -11.90 -2.39
CA GLN A 188 -3.02 -11.95 -2.02
C GLN A 188 -2.54 -13.36 -1.75
N PHE A 189 -3.35 -14.18 -1.11
CA PHE A 189 -3.03 -15.57 -0.83
C PHE A 189 -2.90 -16.38 -2.13
N SER A 190 -3.87 -16.25 -3.04
CA SER A 190 -3.84 -16.95 -4.33
C SER A 190 -2.72 -16.47 -5.24
N GLU A 191 -2.36 -15.17 -5.20
CA GLU A 191 -1.23 -14.62 -5.95
C GLU A 191 0.10 -15.24 -5.52
N VAL A 192 0.28 -15.49 -4.22
CA VAL A 192 1.54 -16.03 -3.68
C VAL A 192 1.58 -17.55 -3.74
N THR A 193 0.46 -18.24 -3.48
CA THR A 193 0.42 -19.70 -3.33
C THR A 193 -0.10 -20.45 -4.55
N GLY A 194 -0.68 -19.74 -5.52
CA GLY A 194 -1.32 -20.33 -6.70
C GLY A 194 -2.69 -20.96 -6.44
N MET A 195 -3.20 -20.91 -5.19
CA MET A 195 -4.46 -21.56 -4.82
C MET A 195 -5.23 -20.76 -3.76
N SER A 196 -6.52 -21.02 -3.60
CA SER A 196 -7.31 -20.37 -2.54
C SER A 196 -6.95 -20.89 -1.14
N PRO A 197 -7.19 -20.11 -0.05
CA PRO A 197 -6.94 -20.56 1.32
C PRO A 197 -7.66 -21.86 1.68
N GLY A 198 -8.88 -22.06 1.17
CA GLY A 198 -9.66 -23.29 1.40
C GLY A 198 -9.08 -24.49 0.67
N GLU A 199 -8.59 -24.32 -0.56
CA GLU A 199 -7.89 -25.36 -1.32
C GLU A 199 -6.58 -25.74 -0.65
N TYR A 200 -5.81 -24.74 -0.20
CA TYR A 200 -4.57 -24.93 0.53
C TYR A 200 -4.80 -25.79 1.77
N ARG A 201 -5.80 -25.44 2.61
CA ARG A 201 -6.16 -26.23 3.79
C ARG A 201 -6.51 -27.68 3.43
N ARG A 202 -7.39 -27.90 2.44
CA ARG A 202 -7.77 -29.26 2.04
C ARG A 202 -6.60 -30.08 1.54
N ARG A 203 -5.67 -29.46 0.83
CA ARG A 203 -4.52 -30.13 0.23
C ARG A 203 -3.46 -30.52 1.28
N TYR A 204 -3.23 -29.68 2.27
CA TYR A 204 -2.12 -29.83 3.22
C TYR A 204 -2.56 -30.17 4.65
N ALA A 205 -3.85 -30.25 4.97
CA ALA A 205 -4.34 -30.68 6.29
C ALA A 205 -3.98 -32.12 6.69
N GLY A 206 -3.30 -32.87 5.85
CA GLY A 206 -2.89 -34.27 6.09
C GLY A 206 -1.44 -34.56 5.78
N GLY A 207 -0.56 -33.61 5.56
CA GLY A 207 0.85 -33.88 5.21
C GLY A 207 1.76 -32.66 5.33
N ASP A 208 3.06 -32.91 5.40
CA ASP A 208 4.12 -31.92 5.65
C ASP A 208 4.06 -30.68 4.74
N PRO A 209 4.31 -29.46 5.29
CA PRO A 209 4.39 -28.24 4.49
C PRO A 209 5.59 -28.30 3.55
N ILE A 210 5.32 -28.18 2.25
CA ILE A 210 6.38 -28.03 1.24
C ILE A 210 6.99 -26.64 1.39
N ALA A 211 8.31 -26.59 1.56
CA ALA A 211 9.12 -25.37 1.52
C ALA A 211 8.84 -24.55 0.24
N PRO A 212 8.92 -23.20 0.28
CA PRO A 212 8.73 -22.39 -0.89
C PRO A 212 9.73 -22.76 -1.98
N SER A 213 9.23 -23.10 -3.17
CA SER A 213 10.04 -23.31 -4.36
C SER A 213 10.82 -22.01 -4.66
N GLN A 214 12.12 -22.08 -4.46
CA GLN A 214 13.07 -21.12 -5.00
C GLN A 214 13.20 -21.40 -6.50
N GLU A 215 12.64 -20.54 -7.35
CA GLU A 215 13.05 -20.33 -8.72
C GLU A 215 13.33 -18.85 -8.92
#